data_6b02fc4ceb216ddea0c99672b04cd796
#
_entry.id   6b02fc4ceb216ddea0c99672b04cd796
#
_cell.length_a   1.000
_cell.length_b   1.000
_cell.length_c   1.000
_cell.angle_alpha   90.00
_cell.angle_beta   90.00
_cell.angle_gamma   90.00
#
_symmetry.space_group_name_H-M   'P 1'
#
loop_
_entity.id
_entity.type
_entity.pdbx_description
1 polymer ?
#
loop_
_entity_poly.entity_id
_entity_poly.type
_entity_poly.pdbx_seq_one_letter_code
_entity_poly.pdbx_strand_id
1 'polypeptide(L)'
;MSIEQLSDGLWVPSTDAQIEQWREKGYPYMQDNCLNKFLEWCKEHEQKFDLVVDVGTWCGTWTLSMQQYAKNIHCYEPNNLHYGCLARNVGSYENIETYNQALGNDDGFVKLTDESATQNTRVLIEKGQTKISKLDSLGYNNIDLIKIDVEGFEMEVLKGAEKTLENVQYIMIELNGNSERYGSSKRDIKEHLKSLGFKVLIKTWPDIV
;
A
#
# COMPACT_ATOMS: atom_id res chain seq x y z
N MET A 1 3.37 -15.06 -17.49
CA MET A 1 2.76 -13.73 -17.37
C MET A 1 3.81 -12.73 -17.74
N SER A 2 3.43 -11.69 -18.45
CA SER A 2 4.35 -10.69 -18.95
C SER A 2 4.04 -9.33 -18.30
N ILE A 3 5.05 -8.51 -18.26
CA ILE A 3 4.94 -7.10 -17.92
C ILE A 3 5.16 -6.30 -19.20
N GLU A 4 4.59 -5.12 -19.27
CA GLU A 4 4.76 -4.20 -20.39
C GLU A 4 5.04 -2.79 -19.89
N GLN A 5 5.59 -1.96 -20.76
CA GLN A 5 5.78 -0.55 -20.49
C GLN A 5 4.74 0.25 -21.25
N LEU A 6 3.99 1.09 -20.55
CA LEU A 6 3.03 2.02 -21.14
C LEU A 6 3.74 3.19 -21.83
N SER A 7 3.01 3.96 -22.62
CA SER A 7 3.54 5.10 -23.39
C SER A 7 4.15 6.22 -22.53
N ASP A 8 3.72 6.33 -21.28
CA ASP A 8 4.25 7.26 -20.28
C ASP A 8 5.48 6.73 -19.52
N GLY A 9 5.91 5.50 -19.83
CA GLY A 9 7.08 4.84 -19.24
C GLY A 9 6.78 3.93 -18.05
N LEU A 10 5.54 3.88 -17.56
CA LEU A 10 5.15 3.05 -16.42
C LEU A 10 5.15 1.56 -16.78
N TRP A 11 5.83 0.73 -15.99
CA TRP A 11 5.77 -0.72 -16.11
C TRP A 11 4.56 -1.29 -15.35
N VAL A 12 3.82 -2.15 -16.02
CA VAL A 12 2.57 -2.74 -15.51
C VAL A 12 2.44 -4.20 -15.91
N PRO A 13 1.62 -5.02 -15.20
CA PRO A 13 1.24 -6.35 -15.66
C PRO A 13 0.41 -6.24 -16.95
N SER A 14 0.79 -6.99 -17.99
CA SER A 14 0.12 -6.90 -19.31
C SER A 14 -1.31 -7.42 -19.35
N THR A 15 -1.76 -8.15 -18.33
CA THR A 15 -3.06 -8.84 -18.27
C THR A 15 -4.04 -8.24 -17.27
N ASP A 16 -3.72 -7.08 -16.69
CA ASP A 16 -4.58 -6.43 -15.72
C ASP A 16 -5.73 -5.69 -16.41
N ALA A 17 -6.97 -5.96 -15.98
CA ALA A 17 -8.15 -5.28 -16.53
C ALA A 17 -8.13 -3.76 -16.29
N GLN A 18 -7.48 -3.29 -15.23
CA GLN A 18 -7.26 -1.87 -14.97
C GLN A 18 -6.36 -1.23 -16.02
N ILE A 19 -5.37 -1.97 -16.52
CA ILE A 19 -4.45 -1.51 -17.54
C ILE A 19 -5.16 -1.26 -18.86
N GLU A 20 -6.18 -2.03 -19.23
CA GLU A 20 -6.99 -1.76 -20.41
C GLU A 20 -7.64 -0.38 -20.33
N GLN A 21 -8.20 -0.03 -19.18
CA GLN A 21 -8.77 1.30 -18.97
C GLN A 21 -7.71 2.41 -19.05
N TRP A 22 -6.49 2.18 -18.59
CA TRP A 22 -5.40 3.14 -18.68
C TRP A 22 -4.87 3.31 -20.10
N ARG A 23 -4.85 2.23 -20.90
CA ARG A 23 -4.52 2.33 -22.34
C ARG A 23 -5.52 3.19 -23.09
N GLU A 24 -6.81 3.11 -22.73
CA GLU A 24 -7.87 3.89 -23.39
C GLU A 24 -7.90 5.36 -22.94
N LYS A 25 -7.67 5.61 -21.64
CA LYS A 25 -7.93 6.90 -21.01
C LYS A 25 -6.66 7.63 -20.57
N GLY A 26 -5.49 6.97 -20.65
CA GLY A 26 -4.22 7.47 -20.14
C GLY A 26 -4.11 7.34 -18.61
N TYR A 27 -2.90 7.10 -18.15
CA TYR A 27 -2.53 7.28 -16.75
C TYR A 27 -2.35 8.79 -16.49
N PRO A 28 -2.89 9.42 -15.49
CA PRO A 28 -3.35 8.92 -14.20
C PRO A 28 -4.87 8.94 -13.97
N TYR A 29 -5.65 8.48 -14.92
CA TYR A 29 -7.12 8.58 -14.87
C TYR A 29 -7.75 7.98 -13.59
N MET A 30 -7.06 7.03 -12.96
CA MET A 30 -7.51 6.35 -11.75
C MET A 30 -6.82 6.90 -10.48
N GLN A 31 -6.23 8.09 -10.55
CA GLN A 31 -5.70 8.68 -9.32
C GLN A 31 -6.83 8.85 -8.32
N ASP A 32 -6.61 8.20 -7.20
CA ASP A 32 -7.45 8.24 -6.04
C ASP A 32 -7.71 9.69 -5.59
N ASN A 33 -8.98 10.00 -5.41
CA ASN A 33 -9.42 11.29 -4.92
C ASN A 33 -8.83 11.60 -3.52
N CYS A 34 -8.51 10.57 -2.73
CA CYS A 34 -7.88 10.73 -1.43
C CYS A 34 -6.43 11.16 -1.57
N LEU A 35 -5.68 10.47 -2.42
CA LEU A 35 -4.29 10.82 -2.70
C LEU A 35 -4.16 12.27 -3.18
N ASN A 36 -4.97 12.69 -4.16
CA ASN A 36 -4.91 14.06 -4.68
C ASN A 36 -5.17 15.11 -3.59
N LYS A 37 -6.19 14.92 -2.77
CA LYS A 37 -6.47 15.81 -1.64
C LYS A 37 -5.36 15.80 -0.59
N PHE A 38 -4.75 14.65 -0.36
CA PHE A 38 -3.64 14.54 0.58
C PHE A 38 -2.38 15.23 0.04
N LEU A 39 -2.09 15.11 -1.26
CA LEU A 39 -0.99 15.83 -1.90
C LEU A 39 -1.21 17.35 -1.88
N GLU A 40 -2.45 17.81 -2.13
CA GLU A 40 -2.83 19.22 -1.98
C GLU A 40 -2.60 19.69 -0.54
N TRP A 41 -3.09 18.91 0.44
CA TRP A 41 -2.87 19.20 1.85
C TRP A 41 -1.38 19.26 2.22
N CYS A 42 -0.57 18.29 1.75
CA CYS A 42 0.88 18.30 1.96
C CYS A 42 1.53 19.57 1.38
N LYS A 43 1.09 20.00 0.21
CA LYS A 43 1.58 21.21 -0.45
C LYS A 43 1.19 22.47 0.33
N GLU A 44 -0.06 22.60 0.76
CA GLU A 44 -0.58 23.74 1.50
C GLU A 44 0.08 23.91 2.88
N HIS A 45 0.45 22.78 3.52
CA HIS A 45 1.07 22.78 4.85
C HIS A 45 2.59 22.61 4.82
N GLU A 46 3.21 22.65 3.63
CA GLU A 46 4.64 22.38 3.43
C GLU A 46 5.11 21.07 4.10
N GLN A 47 4.19 20.08 4.16
CA GLN A 47 4.43 18.83 4.85
C GLN A 47 5.49 17.99 4.15
N LYS A 48 6.43 17.47 4.92
CA LYS A 48 7.45 16.50 4.49
C LYS A 48 7.51 15.38 5.53
N PHE A 49 7.90 14.21 5.04
CA PHE A 49 8.00 12.99 5.84
C PHE A 49 9.45 12.51 5.83
N ASP A 50 9.97 12.09 6.98
CA ASP A 50 11.29 11.46 7.05
C ASP A 50 11.21 10.01 6.55
N LEU A 51 10.18 9.27 6.95
CA LEU A 51 9.93 7.91 6.50
C LEU A 51 8.45 7.66 6.21
N VAL A 52 8.19 7.14 5.03
CA VAL A 52 6.89 6.63 4.58
C VAL A 52 6.97 5.12 4.37
N VAL A 53 5.97 4.39 4.81
CA VAL A 53 5.82 2.96 4.51
C VAL A 53 4.56 2.76 3.67
N ASP A 54 4.74 2.19 2.47
CA ASP A 54 3.66 1.87 1.53
C ASP A 54 3.43 0.35 1.54
N VAL A 55 2.29 -0.08 2.06
CA VAL A 55 1.91 -1.49 2.22
C VAL A 55 0.84 -1.86 1.21
N GLY A 56 1.16 -2.79 0.33
CA GLY A 56 0.36 -3.09 -0.87
C GLY A 56 0.64 -2.05 -1.96
N THR A 57 1.89 -1.97 -2.36
CA THR A 57 2.39 -0.91 -3.25
C THR A 57 1.97 -1.12 -4.71
N TRP A 58 1.58 -2.36 -5.07
CA TRP A 58 1.30 -2.74 -6.45
C TRP A 58 2.46 -2.37 -7.40
N CYS A 59 2.23 -1.60 -8.45
CA CYS A 59 3.27 -1.15 -9.39
C CYS A 59 3.97 0.16 -8.97
N GLY A 60 3.67 0.71 -7.79
CA GLY A 60 4.33 1.90 -7.25
C GLY A 60 3.71 3.24 -7.65
N THR A 61 2.50 3.27 -8.17
CA THR A 61 1.85 4.50 -8.65
C THR A 61 1.62 5.53 -7.53
N TRP A 62 1.18 5.07 -6.36
CA TRP A 62 1.04 5.91 -5.18
C TRP A 62 2.41 6.40 -4.69
N THR A 63 3.38 5.50 -4.58
CA THR A 63 4.77 5.80 -4.18
C THR A 63 5.40 6.89 -5.04
N LEU A 64 5.27 6.79 -6.38
CA LEU A 64 5.77 7.79 -7.32
C LEU A 64 5.17 9.18 -7.10
N SER A 65 3.91 9.25 -6.71
CA SER A 65 3.24 10.52 -6.39
C SER A 65 3.75 11.12 -5.08
N MET A 66 4.10 10.27 -4.10
CA MET A 66 4.56 10.68 -2.78
C MET A 66 6.06 10.96 -2.69
N GLN A 67 6.87 10.50 -3.66
CA GLN A 67 8.34 10.51 -3.58
C GLN A 67 8.94 11.90 -3.32
N GLN A 68 8.32 12.97 -3.82
CA GLN A 68 8.78 14.33 -3.59
C GLN A 68 8.48 14.87 -2.19
N TYR A 69 7.61 14.21 -1.43
CA TYR A 69 7.21 14.60 -0.08
C TYR A 69 7.91 13.80 1.01
N ALA A 70 8.67 12.77 0.66
CA ALA A 70 9.35 11.88 1.60
C ALA A 70 10.86 11.84 1.38
N LYS A 71 11.63 11.79 2.48
CA LYS A 71 13.08 11.53 2.40
C LYS A 71 13.35 10.06 2.10
N ASN A 72 12.55 9.16 2.68
CA ASN A 72 12.65 7.72 2.44
C ASN A 72 11.27 7.11 2.30
N ILE A 73 11.12 6.17 1.37
CA ILE A 73 9.90 5.37 1.20
C ILE A 73 10.27 3.89 1.17
N HIS A 74 9.64 3.10 2.02
CA HIS A 74 9.78 1.64 2.04
C HIS A 74 8.51 1.00 1.52
N CYS A 75 8.61 0.25 0.43
CA CYS A 75 7.51 -0.33 -0.33
C CYS A 75 7.42 -1.83 -0.12
N TYR A 76 6.25 -2.33 0.25
CA TYR A 76 5.99 -3.74 0.49
C TYR A 76 4.95 -4.27 -0.50
N GLU A 77 5.38 -5.18 -1.39
CA GLU A 77 4.52 -5.80 -2.39
C GLU A 77 4.80 -7.32 -2.48
N PRO A 78 3.85 -8.16 -2.06
CA PRO A 78 4.06 -9.60 -2.01
C PRO A 78 3.96 -10.31 -3.36
N ASN A 79 3.20 -9.79 -4.33
CA ASN A 79 3.03 -10.41 -5.63
C ASN A 79 4.27 -10.20 -6.50
N ASN A 80 4.90 -11.29 -6.95
CA ASN A 80 6.15 -11.24 -7.73
C ASN A 80 6.03 -10.43 -9.03
N LEU A 81 4.87 -10.48 -9.69
CA LEU A 81 4.64 -9.76 -10.94
C LEU A 81 4.54 -8.24 -10.69
N HIS A 82 3.76 -7.86 -9.69
CA HIS A 82 3.63 -6.46 -9.27
C HIS A 82 4.97 -5.90 -8.76
N TYR A 83 5.65 -6.66 -7.92
CA TYR A 83 6.98 -6.31 -7.43
C TYR A 83 7.98 -6.11 -8.58
N GLY A 84 7.92 -6.95 -9.62
CA GLY A 84 8.75 -6.79 -10.81
C GLY A 84 8.48 -5.49 -11.58
N CYS A 85 7.24 -5.01 -11.59
CA CYS A 85 6.86 -3.69 -12.12
C CYS A 85 7.32 -2.57 -11.19
N LEU A 86 7.00 -2.68 -9.89
CA LEU A 86 7.42 -1.74 -8.85
C LEU A 86 8.93 -1.46 -8.91
N ALA A 87 9.75 -2.50 -8.86
CA ALA A 87 11.20 -2.37 -8.86
C ALA A 87 11.74 -1.63 -10.10
N ARG A 88 11.08 -1.77 -11.25
CA ARG A 88 11.42 -1.02 -12.47
C ARG A 88 10.97 0.43 -12.41
N ASN A 89 9.77 0.67 -11.92
CA ASN A 89 9.17 2.00 -11.86
C ASN A 89 9.90 2.92 -10.88
N VAL A 90 10.39 2.37 -9.77
CA VAL A 90 11.04 3.17 -8.73
C VAL A 90 12.56 3.02 -8.68
N GLY A 91 13.16 2.14 -9.48
CA GLY A 91 14.58 1.78 -9.40
C GLY A 91 15.57 2.92 -9.68
N SER A 92 15.12 4.06 -10.21
CA SER A 92 15.95 5.25 -10.40
C SER A 92 15.93 6.22 -9.19
N TYR A 93 15.11 5.96 -8.18
CA TYR A 93 14.97 6.82 -7.00
C TYR A 93 15.78 6.24 -5.84
N GLU A 94 16.84 6.93 -5.44
CA GLU A 94 17.74 6.50 -4.35
C GLU A 94 17.08 6.48 -2.97
N ASN A 95 15.97 7.18 -2.82
CA ASN A 95 15.21 7.28 -1.57
C ASN A 95 14.05 6.27 -1.46
N ILE A 96 13.94 5.31 -2.39
CA ILE A 96 12.88 4.30 -2.37
C ILE A 96 13.48 2.90 -2.26
N GLU A 97 13.10 2.18 -1.20
CA GLU A 97 13.45 0.78 -0.99
C GLU A 97 12.24 -0.11 -1.23
N THR A 98 12.46 -1.26 -1.86
CA THR A 98 11.38 -2.19 -2.21
C THR A 98 11.61 -3.58 -1.62
N TYR A 99 10.54 -4.17 -1.07
CA TYR A 99 10.57 -5.48 -0.42
C TYR A 99 9.49 -6.39 -1.00
N ASN A 100 9.90 -7.54 -1.54
CA ASN A 100 8.96 -8.55 -2.05
C ASN A 100 8.46 -9.42 -0.90
N GLN A 101 7.57 -8.87 -0.09
CA GLN A 101 6.92 -9.56 1.04
C GLN A 101 5.61 -8.89 1.42
N ALA A 102 4.74 -9.64 2.09
CA ALA A 102 3.55 -9.14 2.74
C ALA A 102 3.86 -8.57 4.13
N LEU A 103 3.00 -7.67 4.61
CA LEU A 103 2.91 -7.33 6.02
C LEU A 103 1.59 -7.85 6.60
N GLY A 104 1.61 -8.24 7.87
CA GLY A 104 0.44 -8.77 8.57
C GLY A 104 0.72 -9.07 10.03
N ASN A 105 -0.11 -9.90 10.66
CA ASN A 105 -0.03 -10.19 12.09
C ASN A 105 0.84 -11.40 12.45
N ASP A 106 1.60 -11.94 11.52
CA ASP A 106 2.51 -13.07 11.75
C ASP A 106 3.84 -12.89 11.02
N ASP A 107 4.89 -13.53 11.54
CA ASP A 107 6.17 -13.67 10.87
C ASP A 107 6.28 -15.08 10.28
N GLY A 108 6.58 -15.19 8.98
CA GLY A 108 6.69 -16.50 8.35
C GLY A 108 6.46 -16.48 6.85
N PHE A 109 5.68 -17.46 6.37
CA PHE A 109 5.36 -17.62 4.95
C PHE A 109 3.89 -17.92 4.74
N VAL A 110 3.28 -17.23 3.80
CA VAL A 110 1.87 -17.33 3.42
C VAL A 110 1.73 -17.66 1.93
N LYS A 111 0.56 -18.09 1.54
CA LYS A 111 0.16 -18.23 0.15
C LYS A 111 -0.56 -16.98 -0.31
N LEU A 112 -0.37 -16.61 -1.54
CA LEU A 112 -1.23 -15.61 -2.21
C LEU A 112 -2.32 -16.32 -3.01
N THR A 113 -3.44 -15.64 -3.26
CA THR A 113 -4.36 -16.06 -4.32
C THR A 113 -3.64 -16.04 -5.66
N ASP A 114 -4.26 -16.58 -6.72
CA ASP A 114 -3.63 -16.64 -8.03
C ASP A 114 -2.94 -15.32 -8.39
N GLU A 115 -1.60 -15.39 -8.52
CA GLU A 115 -0.76 -14.24 -8.87
C GLU A 115 -1.08 -13.65 -10.26
N SER A 116 -1.90 -14.35 -11.06
CA SER A 116 -2.38 -13.87 -12.35
C SER A 116 -3.62 -12.97 -12.25
N ALA A 117 -4.32 -13.00 -11.12
CA ALA A 117 -5.50 -12.18 -10.88
C ALA A 117 -5.07 -10.86 -10.22
N THR A 118 -4.69 -9.91 -11.00
CA THR A 118 -3.87 -8.77 -10.69
C THR A 118 -4.41 -7.81 -9.63
N GLN A 119 -5.63 -7.32 -9.72
CA GLN A 119 -6.20 -6.35 -8.76
C GLN A 119 -6.71 -6.96 -7.46
N ASN A 120 -6.81 -8.28 -7.40
CA ASN A 120 -7.39 -9.00 -6.27
C ASN A 120 -6.41 -10.00 -5.67
N THR A 121 -5.10 -9.84 -5.88
CA THR A 121 -4.10 -10.65 -5.21
C THR A 121 -4.21 -10.44 -3.70
N ARG A 122 -4.46 -11.52 -2.97
CA ARG A 122 -4.74 -11.50 -1.54
C ARG A 122 -3.89 -12.52 -0.81
N VAL A 123 -3.56 -12.20 0.43
CA VAL A 123 -2.96 -13.16 1.36
C VAL A 123 -3.99 -14.23 1.73
N LEU A 124 -3.61 -15.49 1.60
CA LEU A 124 -4.33 -16.62 2.17
C LEU A 124 -3.62 -17.04 3.46
N ILE A 125 -4.40 -17.24 4.54
CA ILE A 125 -3.87 -17.73 5.82
C ILE A 125 -3.56 -19.23 5.70
N GLU A 126 -2.68 -19.57 4.77
CA GLU A 126 -2.19 -20.92 4.47
C GLU A 126 -0.68 -20.86 4.27
N LYS A 127 0.01 -21.97 4.53
CA LYS A 127 1.45 -22.07 4.25
C LYS A 127 1.72 -21.92 2.75
N GLY A 128 2.63 -21.01 2.42
CA GLY A 128 3.05 -20.70 1.05
C GLY A 128 4.53 -20.39 0.95
N GLN A 129 4.88 -19.64 -0.08
CA GLN A 129 6.27 -19.25 -0.36
C GLN A 129 6.50 -17.74 -0.22
N THR A 130 5.44 -16.96 -0.08
CA THR A 130 5.52 -15.51 0.08
C THR A 130 5.86 -15.17 1.53
N LYS A 131 6.95 -14.47 1.73
CA LYS A 131 7.32 -13.98 3.06
C LYS A 131 6.25 -13.03 3.59
N ILE A 132 5.91 -13.16 4.88
CA ILE A 132 5.10 -12.22 5.64
C ILE A 132 5.83 -11.83 6.90
N SER A 133 5.70 -10.57 7.31
CA SER A 133 6.27 -10.07 8.57
C SER A 133 5.31 -9.13 9.27
N LYS A 134 5.45 -9.07 10.60
CA LYS A 134 4.88 -7.97 11.37
C LYS A 134 5.71 -6.71 11.14
N LEU A 135 5.06 -5.57 10.99
CA LEU A 135 5.78 -4.30 10.93
C LEU A 135 6.60 -4.07 12.20
N ASP A 136 6.07 -4.47 13.36
CA ASP A 136 6.75 -4.42 14.65
C ASP A 136 8.05 -5.24 14.72
N SER A 137 8.19 -6.27 13.88
CA SER A 137 9.39 -7.13 13.81
C SER A 137 10.50 -6.56 12.92
N LEU A 138 10.23 -5.49 12.15
CA LEU A 138 11.16 -4.92 11.19
C LEU A 138 12.09 -3.84 11.78
N GLY A 139 11.89 -3.48 13.06
CA GLY A 139 12.79 -2.59 13.79
C GLY A 139 12.67 -1.11 13.41
N TYR A 140 11.54 -0.69 12.87
CA TYR A 140 11.27 0.73 12.63
C TYR A 140 11.13 1.48 13.95
N ASN A 141 11.84 2.60 14.09
CA ASN A 141 11.75 3.45 15.27
C ASN A 141 10.68 4.53 15.14
N ASN A 142 10.62 5.16 13.95
CA ASN A 142 9.65 6.20 13.65
C ASN A 142 9.21 6.05 12.20
N ILE A 143 7.92 6.07 11.98
CA ILE A 143 7.29 6.16 10.66
C ILE A 143 6.34 7.34 10.71
N ASP A 144 6.48 8.29 9.78
CA ASP A 144 5.60 9.45 9.75
C ASP A 144 4.25 9.14 9.11
N LEU A 145 4.28 8.35 8.03
CA LEU A 145 3.08 7.99 7.27
C LEU A 145 3.12 6.51 6.88
N ILE A 146 2.03 5.80 7.15
CA ILE A 146 1.79 4.46 6.60
C ILE A 146 0.61 4.53 5.63
N LYS A 147 0.80 4.05 4.39
CA LYS A 147 -0.32 3.73 3.49
C LYS A 147 -0.60 2.24 3.57
N ILE A 148 -1.86 1.85 3.67
CA ILE A 148 -2.32 0.45 3.74
C ILE A 148 -3.41 0.22 2.70
N ASP A 149 -3.13 -0.63 1.73
CA ASP A 149 -4.04 -1.01 0.66
C ASP A 149 -3.70 -2.45 0.24
N VAL A 150 -4.30 -3.40 0.92
CA VAL A 150 -3.92 -4.83 0.88
C VAL A 150 -5.10 -5.75 0.61
N GLU A 151 -6.12 -5.20 -0.07
CA GLU A 151 -7.27 -5.96 -0.59
C GLU A 151 -8.01 -6.78 0.46
N GLY A 152 -8.16 -6.18 1.65
CA GLY A 152 -8.93 -6.72 2.77
C GLY A 152 -8.09 -7.16 3.97
N PHE A 153 -6.77 -7.23 3.86
CA PHE A 153 -5.89 -7.67 4.94
C PHE A 153 -5.48 -6.53 5.90
N GLU A 154 -6.15 -5.37 5.81
CA GLU A 154 -5.82 -4.13 6.53
C GLU A 154 -5.78 -4.34 8.05
N MET A 155 -6.77 -5.03 8.63
CA MET A 155 -6.81 -5.28 10.07
C MET A 155 -5.62 -6.13 10.54
N GLU A 156 -5.21 -7.10 9.73
CA GLU A 156 -4.06 -7.94 10.08
C GLU A 156 -2.73 -7.17 9.99
N VAL A 157 -2.62 -6.22 9.05
CA VAL A 157 -1.48 -5.29 9.01
C VAL A 157 -1.44 -4.42 10.26
N LEU A 158 -2.58 -3.83 10.66
CA LEU A 158 -2.70 -3.00 11.86
C LEU A 158 -2.33 -3.77 13.14
N LYS A 159 -2.80 -5.01 13.29
CA LYS A 159 -2.45 -5.88 14.43
C LYS A 159 -0.95 -6.22 14.48
N GLY A 160 -0.31 -6.35 13.32
CA GLY A 160 1.14 -6.59 13.22
C GLY A 160 1.99 -5.33 13.41
N ALA A 161 1.35 -4.18 13.62
CA ALA A 161 1.98 -2.87 13.75
C ALA A 161 1.65 -2.16 15.07
N GLU A 162 1.11 -2.86 16.09
CA GLU A 162 0.58 -2.24 17.31
C GLU A 162 1.57 -1.32 18.01
N LYS A 163 2.85 -1.75 18.14
CA LYS A 163 3.91 -0.93 18.75
C LYS A 163 4.35 0.21 17.84
N THR A 164 4.47 -0.09 16.55
CA THR A 164 4.86 0.91 15.54
C THR A 164 3.84 2.04 15.49
N LEU A 165 2.54 1.71 15.54
CA LEU A 165 1.44 2.68 15.49
C LEU A 165 1.42 3.67 16.66
N GLU A 166 2.06 3.38 17.78
CA GLU A 166 2.19 4.33 18.90
C GLU A 166 2.92 5.63 18.51
N ASN A 167 3.77 5.57 17.47
CA ASN A 167 4.61 6.69 17.03
C ASN A 167 4.32 7.14 15.58
N VAL A 168 3.32 6.57 14.92
CA VAL A 168 2.91 6.97 13.57
C VAL A 168 2.04 8.22 13.62
N GLN A 169 2.33 9.18 12.75
CA GLN A 169 1.59 10.45 12.69
C GLN A 169 0.37 10.36 11.77
N TYR A 170 0.50 9.69 10.62
CA TYR A 170 -0.53 9.60 9.61
C TYR A 170 -0.71 8.18 9.10
N ILE A 171 -1.96 7.80 8.84
CA ILE A 171 -2.31 6.54 8.19
C ILE A 171 -3.26 6.85 7.04
N MET A 172 -2.89 6.46 5.82
CA MET A 172 -3.80 6.40 4.68
C MET A 172 -4.22 4.94 4.49
N ILE A 173 -5.51 4.66 4.54
CA ILE A 173 -6.02 3.29 4.48
C ILE A 173 -7.21 3.16 3.54
N GLU A 174 -7.18 2.13 2.68
CA GLU A 174 -8.32 1.77 1.85
C GLU A 174 -9.34 0.94 2.65
N LEU A 175 -10.61 1.33 2.57
CA LEU A 175 -11.72 0.64 3.25
C LEU A 175 -12.82 0.26 2.25
N ASN A 176 -12.49 -0.59 1.29
CA ASN A 176 -13.43 -1.05 0.24
C ASN A 176 -14.44 -2.12 0.72
N GLY A 177 -14.23 -2.74 1.91
CA GLY A 177 -15.09 -3.79 2.50
C GLY A 177 -14.59 -5.20 2.24
N ASN A 178 -13.47 -5.38 1.56
CA ASN A 178 -12.83 -6.68 1.34
C ASN A 178 -12.39 -7.34 2.66
N SER A 179 -12.18 -6.54 3.71
CA SER A 179 -11.77 -7.00 5.05
C SER A 179 -12.79 -7.92 5.75
N GLU A 180 -14.05 -7.91 5.34
CA GLU A 180 -15.06 -8.84 5.86
C GLU A 180 -14.70 -10.31 5.60
N ARG A 181 -13.90 -10.59 4.57
CA ARG A 181 -13.38 -11.94 4.26
C ARG A 181 -12.44 -12.47 5.34
N TYR A 182 -11.81 -11.57 6.09
CA TYR A 182 -10.89 -11.88 7.21
C TYR A 182 -11.54 -11.62 8.57
N GLY A 183 -12.87 -11.47 8.61
CA GLY A 183 -13.64 -11.31 9.83
C GLY A 183 -13.63 -9.90 10.43
N SER A 184 -13.20 -8.90 9.68
CA SER A 184 -13.17 -7.50 10.13
C SER A 184 -13.99 -6.61 9.21
N SER A 185 -14.89 -5.82 9.77
CA SER A 185 -15.64 -4.82 9.00
C SER A 185 -14.89 -3.49 8.92
N LYS A 186 -15.29 -2.62 7.98
CA LYS A 186 -14.82 -1.21 7.93
C LYS A 186 -15.01 -0.49 9.27
N ARG A 187 -16.06 -0.85 9.99
CA ARG A 187 -16.36 -0.27 11.31
C ARG A 187 -15.30 -0.71 12.32
N ASP A 188 -14.95 -1.98 12.35
CA ASP A 188 -13.97 -2.52 13.30
C ASP A 188 -12.61 -1.87 13.09
N ILE A 189 -12.18 -1.68 11.82
CA ILE A 189 -10.93 -0.99 11.48
C ILE A 189 -10.97 0.46 11.99
N LYS A 190 -12.06 1.20 11.73
CA LYS A 190 -12.19 2.58 12.21
C LYS A 190 -12.22 2.69 13.73
N GLU A 191 -12.91 1.78 14.42
CA GLU A 191 -12.95 1.73 15.87
C GLU A 191 -11.57 1.41 16.45
N HIS A 192 -10.83 0.51 15.81
CA HIS A 192 -9.45 0.18 16.18
C HIS A 192 -8.53 1.41 16.05
N LEU A 193 -8.50 2.07 14.90
CA LEU A 193 -7.70 3.29 14.70
C LEU A 193 -8.09 4.41 15.68
N LYS A 194 -9.40 4.58 15.93
CA LYS A 194 -9.89 5.54 16.92
C LYS A 194 -9.42 5.21 18.35
N SER A 195 -9.38 3.93 18.71
CA SER A 195 -8.90 3.50 20.03
C SER A 195 -7.41 3.81 20.25
N LEU A 196 -6.63 3.86 19.15
CA LEU A 196 -5.22 4.28 19.14
C LEU A 196 -5.04 5.81 19.10
N GLY A 197 -6.14 6.58 19.06
CA GLY A 197 -6.11 8.05 19.10
C GLY A 197 -6.14 8.73 17.72
N PHE A 198 -6.19 8.00 16.62
CA PHE A 198 -6.26 8.57 15.29
C PHE A 198 -7.59 9.30 15.04
N LYS A 199 -7.51 10.40 14.27
CA LYS A 199 -8.65 11.20 13.84
C LYS A 199 -8.62 11.33 12.33
N VAL A 200 -9.80 11.36 11.71
CA VAL A 200 -9.92 11.51 10.26
C VAL A 200 -9.53 12.93 9.85
N LEU A 201 -8.53 13.06 9.02
CA LEU A 201 -8.07 14.29 8.39
C LEU A 201 -8.76 14.49 7.04
N ILE A 202 -8.72 13.48 6.18
CA ILE A 202 -9.33 13.48 4.85
C ILE A 202 -10.19 12.22 4.72
N LYS A 203 -11.37 12.39 4.13
CA LYS A 203 -12.27 11.28 3.85
C LYS A 203 -12.78 11.36 2.43
N THR A 204 -12.45 10.36 1.66
CA THR A 204 -13.06 10.05 0.37
C THR A 204 -13.45 8.57 0.36
N TRP A 205 -14.28 8.15 -0.57
CA TRP A 205 -14.53 6.71 -0.71
C TRP A 205 -13.58 6.15 -1.80
N PRO A 206 -12.90 5.01 -1.60
CA PRO A 206 -12.94 4.14 -0.40
C PRO A 206 -11.95 4.53 0.72
N ASP A 207 -11.03 5.48 0.51
CA ASP A 207 -9.89 5.78 1.38
C ASP A 207 -10.17 6.83 2.45
N ILE A 208 -9.38 6.76 3.51
CA ILE A 208 -9.30 7.78 4.58
C ILE A 208 -7.83 8.02 4.98
N VAL A 209 -7.55 9.26 5.40
CA VAL A 209 -6.29 9.66 6.05
C VAL A 209 -6.60 10.15 7.46
#